data_b854b6f35a8fa6ed6a9e7eb185912eb6
#
_entry.id   b854b6f35a8fa6ed6a9e7eb185912eb6
#
_cell.length_a   1.000
_cell.length_b   1.000
_cell.length_c   1.000
_cell.angle_alpha   90.00
_cell.angle_beta   90.00
_cell.angle_gamma   90.00
#
_symmetry.space_group_name_H-M   'P 1'
#
loop_
_entity.id
_entity.type
_entity.pdbx_description
1 polymer ?
#
loop_
_entity_poly.entity_id
_entity_poly.type
_entity_poly.pdbx_seq_one_letter_code
_entity_poly.pdbx_strand_id
1 'polypeptide(L)'
;MKKIKLFLILILIPLFCFAQERTFYFARHGQRGDLRCRVTFKNCTEDSLMPKGILQAEALGNYMKKTGFSGTVYVSPYYRTLETASIAAKSFYTKNLILEPRCQEVTGLKSATKSVSITKKCLTKKEIKQNFPNVEIPKKMKFPWRLENEKESLADERISSLIDDLLLNTEGDILIVCHGGIINSVVREMNKRGADFPRQKNYNCCLYSFTFDSATSKIIKFADETSNFMPKDLYTDNLTEF
;
A
#
# COMPACT_ATOMS: atom_id res chain seq x y z
N MET A 1 25.14 -33.11 60.93
CA MET A 1 24.94 -32.79 59.50
C MET A 1 23.64 -31.98 59.33
N LYS A 2 23.74 -30.65 59.14
CA LYS A 2 22.55 -29.78 58.95
C LYS A 2 22.11 -29.83 57.51
N LYS A 3 20.88 -30.28 57.25
CA LYS A 3 20.26 -30.27 55.90
C LYS A 3 19.85 -28.80 55.55
N ILE A 4 20.54 -28.21 54.59
CA ILE A 4 20.15 -26.92 54.01
C ILE A 4 18.96 -27.17 53.08
N LYS A 5 17.78 -26.65 53.45
CA LYS A 5 16.62 -26.63 52.57
C LYS A 5 16.78 -25.46 51.59
N LEU A 6 17.09 -25.77 50.33
CA LEU A 6 17.11 -24.78 49.24
C LEU A 6 15.68 -24.38 48.90
N PHE A 7 15.27 -23.15 49.25
CA PHE A 7 14.00 -22.55 48.89
C PHE A 7 14.15 -21.95 47.47
N LEU A 8 13.59 -22.59 46.49
CA LEU A 8 13.52 -22.08 45.14
C LEU A 8 12.44 -20.99 45.13
N ILE A 9 12.86 -19.71 45.16
CA ILE A 9 11.95 -18.58 44.96
C ILE A 9 11.69 -18.47 43.46
N LEU A 10 10.53 -18.94 43.01
CA LEU A 10 10.01 -18.72 41.65
C LEU A 10 9.63 -17.23 41.57
N ILE A 11 10.52 -16.40 41.00
CA ILE A 11 10.19 -15.00 40.68
C ILE A 11 9.25 -15.05 39.46
N LEU A 12 7.95 -14.94 39.69
CA LEU A 12 6.96 -14.63 38.66
C LEU A 12 7.24 -13.21 38.16
N ILE A 13 8.07 -13.10 37.12
CA ILE A 13 8.20 -11.85 36.38
C ILE A 13 6.85 -11.68 35.65
N PRO A 14 6.03 -10.65 35.97
CA PRO A 14 4.85 -10.39 35.19
C PRO A 14 5.34 -10.09 33.76
N LEU A 15 4.99 -10.96 32.80
CA LEU A 15 5.10 -10.63 31.39
C LEU A 15 4.13 -9.45 31.17
N PHE A 16 4.64 -8.23 31.32
CA PHE A 16 3.98 -7.07 30.74
C PHE A 16 4.03 -7.27 29.24
N CYS A 17 2.98 -7.86 28.71
CA CYS A 17 2.71 -7.84 27.29
C CYS A 17 2.40 -6.38 26.94
N PHE A 18 3.47 -5.60 26.67
CA PHE A 18 3.26 -4.29 26.08
C PHE A 18 2.54 -4.56 24.76
N ALA A 19 1.33 -4.04 24.65
CA ALA A 19 0.59 -4.08 23.39
C ALA A 19 1.49 -3.46 22.32
N GLN A 20 2.02 -4.31 21.44
CA GLN A 20 2.90 -3.84 20.38
C GLN A 20 2.00 -3.20 19.32
N GLU A 21 2.14 -1.89 19.15
CA GLU A 21 1.46 -1.17 18.08
C GLU A 21 2.10 -1.50 16.73
N ARG A 22 1.28 -1.59 15.70
CA ARG A 22 1.75 -1.74 14.32
C ARG A 22 0.91 -0.90 13.38
N THR A 23 1.55 -0.26 12.42
CA THR A 23 0.88 0.66 11.52
C THR A 23 0.84 0.11 10.10
N PHE A 24 -0.36 0.10 9.52
CA PHE A 24 -0.57 -0.16 8.10
C PHE A 24 -0.74 1.17 7.38
N TYR A 25 0.17 1.42 6.45
CA TYR A 25 0.15 2.58 5.56
C TYR A 25 -0.40 2.17 4.20
N PHE A 26 -1.36 2.93 3.67
CA PHE A 26 -1.95 2.72 2.35
C PHE A 26 -1.67 3.92 1.48
N ALA A 27 -0.86 3.73 0.45
CA ALA A 27 -0.51 4.77 -0.51
C ALA A 27 -1.15 4.50 -1.87
N ARG A 28 -1.73 5.53 -2.49
CA ARG A 28 -2.07 5.50 -3.91
C ARG A 28 -0.80 5.65 -4.74
N HIS A 29 -0.74 5.06 -5.93
CA HIS A 29 0.34 5.31 -6.90
C HIS A 29 0.48 6.79 -7.24
N GLY A 30 1.67 7.22 -7.67
CA GLY A 30 1.95 8.55 -8.19
C GLY A 30 1.17 8.86 -9.48
N GLN A 31 1.17 10.13 -9.89
CA GLN A 31 0.52 10.54 -11.13
C GLN A 31 1.08 9.73 -12.31
N ARG A 32 0.21 9.01 -13.00
CA ARG A 32 0.56 8.23 -14.18
C ARG A 32 0.25 8.97 -15.47
N GLY A 33 0.92 8.59 -16.55
CA GLY A 33 0.56 9.00 -17.88
C GLY A 33 -0.80 8.44 -18.35
N ASP A 34 -1.33 9.07 -19.35
CA ASP A 34 -2.46 8.57 -20.14
C ASP A 34 -2.16 8.73 -21.64
N LEU A 35 -3.15 8.52 -22.52
CA LEU A 35 -2.96 8.66 -23.96
C LEU A 35 -2.42 10.03 -24.39
N ARG A 36 -2.73 11.09 -23.62
CA ARG A 36 -2.29 12.47 -23.90
C ARG A 36 -0.82 12.67 -23.59
N CYS A 37 -0.26 11.95 -22.61
CA CYS A 37 1.13 12.10 -22.23
C CYS A 37 2.11 11.78 -23.38
N ARG A 38 1.75 10.91 -24.31
CA ARG A 38 2.59 10.55 -25.48
C ARG A 38 2.84 11.73 -26.42
N VAL A 39 1.89 12.67 -26.47
CA VAL A 39 2.03 13.89 -27.29
C VAL A 39 3.00 14.87 -26.61
N THR A 40 3.02 14.90 -25.29
CA THR A 40 3.79 15.86 -24.49
C THR A 40 5.17 15.35 -24.10
N PHE A 41 5.32 14.04 -23.86
CA PHE A 41 6.54 13.44 -23.32
C PHE A 41 6.96 12.21 -24.14
N LYS A 42 8.11 12.30 -24.80
CA LYS A 42 8.63 11.32 -25.77
C LYS A 42 8.71 9.87 -25.26
N ASN A 43 8.92 9.64 -23.97
CA ASN A 43 9.10 8.32 -23.35
C ASN A 43 7.94 7.93 -22.40
N CYS A 44 6.83 8.66 -22.42
CA CYS A 44 5.69 8.34 -21.56
C CYS A 44 4.94 7.12 -22.07
N THR A 45 4.62 6.20 -21.18
CA THR A 45 3.68 5.10 -21.42
C THR A 45 2.41 5.32 -20.60
N GLU A 46 1.29 4.78 -21.05
CA GLU A 46 -0.01 5.00 -20.40
C GLU A 46 -0.10 4.50 -18.95
N ASP A 47 0.86 3.74 -18.47
CA ASP A 47 0.87 3.19 -17.11
C ASP A 47 2.13 3.57 -16.31
N SER A 48 3.12 4.23 -16.92
CA SER A 48 4.29 4.75 -16.21
C SER A 48 3.98 6.07 -15.49
N LEU A 49 4.80 6.41 -14.51
CA LEU A 49 4.67 7.69 -13.81
C LEU A 49 5.06 8.86 -14.71
N MET A 50 4.35 9.97 -14.54
CA MET A 50 4.72 11.28 -15.05
C MET A 50 5.86 11.87 -14.21
N PRO A 51 6.59 12.91 -14.69
CA PRO A 51 7.61 13.57 -13.88
C PRO A 51 7.11 14.00 -12.50
N LYS A 52 5.90 14.55 -12.42
CA LYS A 52 5.26 14.91 -11.15
C LYS A 52 4.98 13.67 -10.28
N GLY A 53 4.59 12.55 -10.88
CA GLY A 53 4.41 11.27 -10.19
C GLY A 53 5.69 10.70 -9.60
N ILE A 54 6.83 10.91 -10.26
CA ILE A 54 8.15 10.55 -9.74
C ILE A 54 8.47 11.37 -8.48
N LEU A 55 8.28 12.70 -8.53
CA LEU A 55 8.49 13.58 -7.38
C LEU A 55 7.56 13.23 -6.20
N GLN A 56 6.31 12.85 -6.49
CA GLN A 56 5.37 12.36 -5.47
C GLN A 56 5.89 11.07 -4.81
N ALA A 57 6.39 10.13 -5.58
CA ALA A 57 6.96 8.87 -5.06
C ALA A 57 8.24 9.09 -4.24
N GLU A 58 9.08 10.04 -4.64
CA GLU A 58 10.26 10.45 -3.87
C GLU A 58 9.88 11.11 -2.55
N ALA A 59 8.87 11.99 -2.55
CA ALA A 59 8.33 12.62 -1.35
C ALA A 59 7.78 11.58 -0.37
N LEU A 60 7.00 10.59 -0.88
CA LEU A 60 6.54 9.45 -0.09
C LEU A 60 7.71 8.69 0.55
N GLY A 61 8.73 8.35 -0.23
CA GLY A 61 9.90 7.64 0.27
C GLY A 61 10.65 8.39 1.36
N ASN A 62 10.84 9.69 1.20
CA ASN A 62 11.48 10.56 2.19
C ASN A 62 10.66 10.64 3.47
N TYR A 63 9.33 10.67 3.37
CA TYR A 63 8.45 10.65 4.53
C TYR A 63 8.53 9.32 5.27
N MET A 64 8.45 8.18 4.58
CA MET A 64 8.59 6.86 5.20
C MET A 64 9.94 6.71 5.92
N LYS A 65 11.03 7.25 5.34
CA LYS A 65 12.32 7.34 6.05
C LYS A 65 12.24 8.16 7.32
N LYS A 66 11.58 9.34 7.25
CA LYS A 66 11.43 10.25 8.41
C LYS A 66 10.61 9.62 9.54
N THR A 67 9.61 8.78 9.22
CA THR A 67 8.84 8.04 10.24
C THR A 67 9.60 6.88 10.87
N GLY A 68 10.79 6.53 10.35
CA GLY A 68 11.55 5.36 10.81
C GLY A 68 11.01 4.03 10.26
N PHE A 69 10.17 4.06 9.24
CA PHE A 69 9.62 2.85 8.64
C PHE A 69 10.71 1.88 8.19
N SER A 70 10.62 0.63 8.63
CA SER A 70 11.55 -0.46 8.29
C SER A 70 10.82 -1.79 8.01
N GLY A 71 9.52 -1.72 7.75
CA GLY A 71 8.64 -2.86 7.56
C GLY A 71 8.66 -3.46 6.15
N THR A 72 7.63 -4.21 5.84
CA THR A 72 7.42 -4.83 4.53
C THR A 72 6.56 -3.92 3.63
N VAL A 73 6.94 -3.82 2.36
CA VAL A 73 6.16 -3.11 1.34
C VAL A 73 5.41 -4.12 0.48
N TYR A 74 4.09 -4.03 0.45
CA TYR A 74 3.24 -4.77 -0.48
C TYR A 74 2.85 -3.87 -1.64
N VAL A 75 2.84 -4.39 -2.85
CA VAL A 75 2.59 -3.59 -4.04
C VAL A 75 1.67 -4.28 -5.03
N SER A 76 0.70 -3.54 -5.55
CA SER A 76 -0.14 -3.98 -6.64
C SER A 76 0.69 -4.25 -7.91
N PRO A 77 0.37 -5.30 -8.71
CA PRO A 77 1.18 -5.69 -9.87
C PRO A 77 1.01 -4.79 -11.12
N TYR A 78 0.47 -3.58 -10.99
CA TYR A 78 0.45 -2.60 -12.09
C TYR A 78 1.77 -1.83 -12.19
N TYR A 79 2.17 -1.45 -13.41
CA TYR A 79 3.43 -0.75 -13.65
C TYR A 79 3.58 0.50 -12.78
N ARG A 80 2.58 1.38 -12.75
CA ARG A 80 2.55 2.61 -11.94
C ARG A 80 2.73 2.41 -10.44
N THR A 81 2.16 1.35 -9.89
CA THR A 81 2.31 1.01 -8.46
C THR A 81 3.69 0.45 -8.16
N LEU A 82 4.20 -0.43 -9.02
CA LEU A 82 5.55 -0.98 -8.94
C LEU A 82 6.60 0.13 -9.04
N GLU A 83 6.42 1.06 -9.96
CA GLU A 83 7.33 2.19 -10.15
C GLU A 83 7.28 3.13 -8.94
N THR A 84 6.09 3.47 -8.43
CA THR A 84 5.92 4.27 -7.19
C THR A 84 6.64 3.61 -6.01
N ALA A 85 6.37 2.33 -5.76
CA ALA A 85 6.98 1.60 -4.64
C ALA A 85 8.49 1.48 -4.79
N SER A 86 8.99 1.21 -6.00
CA SER A 86 10.43 1.08 -6.27
C SER A 86 11.19 2.40 -6.11
N ILE A 87 10.57 3.53 -6.47
CA ILE A 87 11.16 4.86 -6.26
C ILE A 87 11.16 5.20 -4.78
N ALA A 88 10.02 5.06 -4.09
CA ALA A 88 9.91 5.35 -2.66
C ALA A 88 10.89 4.51 -1.82
N ALA A 89 11.02 3.22 -2.13
CA ALA A 89 11.89 2.30 -1.40
C ALA A 89 13.39 2.60 -1.51
N LYS A 90 13.81 3.51 -2.42
CA LYS A 90 15.21 3.98 -2.47
C LYS A 90 15.59 4.85 -1.28
N SER A 91 14.62 5.48 -0.63
CA SER A 91 14.86 6.44 0.45
C SER A 91 14.90 5.80 1.84
N PHE A 92 14.32 4.61 2.04
CA PHE A 92 14.24 3.93 3.33
C PHE A 92 14.61 2.46 3.24
N TYR A 93 14.97 1.87 4.39
CA TYR A 93 15.18 0.43 4.46
C TYR A 93 13.84 -0.30 4.47
N THR A 94 13.68 -1.29 3.60
CA THR A 94 12.56 -2.24 3.64
C THR A 94 13.08 -3.67 3.66
N LYS A 95 12.44 -4.52 4.46
CA LYS A 95 12.77 -5.96 4.51
C LYS A 95 12.48 -6.63 3.18
N ASN A 96 11.30 -6.36 2.63
CA ASN A 96 10.82 -6.98 1.40
C ASN A 96 9.93 -6.02 0.63
N LEU A 97 9.97 -6.13 -0.69
CA LEU A 97 9.04 -5.50 -1.63
C LEU A 97 8.30 -6.61 -2.35
N ILE A 98 7.06 -6.89 -1.95
CA ILE A 98 6.31 -8.11 -2.30
C ILE A 98 5.10 -7.74 -3.18
N LEU A 99 4.90 -8.47 -4.28
CA LEU A 99 3.67 -8.36 -5.07
C LEU A 99 2.47 -8.86 -4.28
N GLU A 100 1.39 -8.05 -4.29
CA GLU A 100 0.13 -8.43 -3.68
C GLU A 100 -1.03 -8.18 -4.68
N PRO A 101 -1.49 -9.22 -5.37
CA PRO A 101 -2.54 -9.07 -6.40
C PRO A 101 -3.89 -8.64 -5.81
N ARG A 102 -4.13 -8.86 -4.51
CA ARG A 102 -5.34 -8.37 -3.83
C ARG A 102 -5.40 -6.84 -3.77
N CYS A 103 -4.29 -6.14 -4.02
CA CYS A 103 -4.25 -4.67 -4.11
C CYS A 103 -4.52 -4.13 -5.52
N GLN A 104 -4.90 -4.98 -6.51
CA GLN A 104 -5.22 -4.53 -7.87
C GLN A 104 -6.38 -3.52 -7.88
N GLU A 105 -6.40 -2.63 -8.89
CA GLU A 105 -7.48 -1.64 -9.03
C GLU A 105 -8.84 -2.31 -9.29
N VAL A 106 -9.90 -1.67 -8.81
CA VAL A 106 -11.28 -2.08 -9.08
C VAL A 106 -11.57 -1.92 -10.58
N THR A 107 -11.89 -3.01 -11.28
CA THR A 107 -11.99 -3.04 -12.74
C THR A 107 -13.39 -2.77 -13.27
N GLY A 108 -14.41 -2.79 -12.43
CA GLY A 108 -15.82 -2.59 -12.79
C GLY A 108 -16.31 -1.15 -12.65
N LEU A 109 -15.50 -0.23 -12.16
CA LEU A 109 -15.87 1.20 -12.07
C LEU A 109 -16.02 1.78 -13.47
N LYS A 110 -17.24 2.21 -13.81
CA LYS A 110 -17.48 3.01 -15.02
C LYS A 110 -16.74 4.34 -14.82
N SER A 111 -15.62 4.52 -15.51
CA SER A 111 -15.00 5.84 -15.62
C SER A 111 -16.03 6.77 -16.24
N ALA A 112 -16.29 7.92 -15.60
CA ALA A 112 -17.21 8.94 -16.13
C ALA A 112 -16.74 9.51 -17.47
N THR A 113 -15.49 9.31 -17.82
CA THR A 113 -14.94 9.57 -19.15
C THR A 113 -15.01 8.26 -19.94
N LYS A 114 -15.60 8.29 -21.15
CA LYS A 114 -15.46 7.28 -22.19
C LYS A 114 -13.97 7.19 -22.59
N SER A 115 -13.11 6.84 -21.65
CA SER A 115 -11.72 6.64 -21.95
C SER A 115 -11.59 5.37 -22.78
N VAL A 116 -11.08 5.55 -23.97
CA VAL A 116 -10.51 4.56 -24.84
C VAL A 116 -9.95 3.43 -23.98
N SER A 117 -10.32 2.21 -24.32
CA SER A 117 -9.79 0.98 -23.73
C SER A 117 -8.26 1.10 -23.62
N ILE A 118 -7.80 1.56 -22.46
CA ILE A 118 -6.38 1.48 -22.11
C ILE A 118 -6.05 0.01 -22.27
N THR A 119 -5.06 -0.29 -23.06
CA THR A 119 -4.57 -1.64 -23.29
C THR A 119 -4.36 -2.31 -21.94
N LYS A 120 -5.31 -3.15 -21.57
CA LYS A 120 -5.45 -3.80 -20.27
C LYS A 120 -4.43 -4.93 -20.12
N LYS A 121 -3.21 -4.72 -20.59
CA LYS A 121 -2.19 -5.75 -20.57
C LYS A 121 -1.69 -5.93 -19.15
N CYS A 122 -1.95 -7.10 -18.57
CA CYS A 122 -1.28 -7.52 -17.35
C CYS A 122 0.22 -7.67 -17.59
N LEU A 123 1.03 -7.13 -16.70
CA LEU A 123 2.45 -7.45 -16.71
C LEU A 123 2.64 -8.94 -16.49
N THR A 124 3.47 -9.54 -17.32
CA THR A 124 3.90 -10.93 -17.15
C THR A 124 4.95 -11.03 -16.04
N LYS A 125 5.12 -12.23 -15.51
CA LYS A 125 6.20 -12.51 -14.54
C LYS A 125 7.58 -12.10 -15.07
N LYS A 126 7.82 -12.28 -16.38
CA LYS A 126 9.08 -11.90 -17.03
C LYS A 126 9.26 -10.39 -17.05
N GLU A 127 8.25 -9.64 -17.46
CA GLU A 127 8.27 -8.17 -17.50
C GLU A 127 8.48 -7.57 -16.09
N ILE A 128 7.82 -8.12 -15.07
CA ILE A 128 8.01 -7.67 -13.68
C ILE A 128 9.47 -7.89 -13.25
N LYS A 129 10.03 -9.07 -13.48
CA LYS A 129 11.42 -9.37 -13.10
C LYS A 129 12.45 -8.53 -13.86
N GLN A 130 12.17 -8.19 -15.11
CA GLN A 130 13.06 -7.36 -15.92
C GLN A 130 13.06 -5.89 -15.48
N ASN A 131 11.88 -5.33 -15.22
CA ASN A 131 11.74 -3.91 -14.90
C ASN A 131 11.88 -3.61 -13.40
N PHE A 132 11.57 -4.59 -12.53
CA PHE A 132 11.54 -4.46 -11.08
C PHE A 132 12.22 -5.65 -10.41
N PRO A 133 13.55 -5.82 -10.57
CA PRO A 133 14.27 -7.04 -10.13
C PRO A 133 14.24 -7.25 -8.62
N ASN A 134 14.07 -6.19 -7.84
CA ASN A 134 14.00 -6.23 -6.38
C ASN A 134 12.61 -6.61 -5.84
N VAL A 135 11.62 -6.79 -6.73
CA VAL A 135 10.26 -7.15 -6.32
C VAL A 135 10.12 -8.67 -6.22
N GLU A 136 9.77 -9.14 -5.05
CA GLU A 136 9.46 -10.55 -4.81
C GLU A 136 8.08 -10.91 -5.40
N ILE A 137 8.06 -11.97 -6.20
CA ILE A 137 6.82 -12.53 -6.76
C ILE A 137 6.44 -13.77 -5.93
N PRO A 138 5.32 -13.75 -5.18
CA PRO A 138 4.90 -14.89 -4.39
C PRO A 138 4.78 -16.18 -5.23
N LYS A 139 5.30 -17.30 -4.70
CA LYS A 139 5.31 -18.60 -5.41
C LYS A 139 3.92 -19.05 -5.87
N LYS A 140 2.88 -18.75 -5.09
CA LYS A 140 1.48 -19.13 -5.36
C LYS A 140 0.74 -18.14 -6.27
N MET A 141 1.37 -17.02 -6.67
CA MET A 141 0.72 -16.03 -7.52
C MET A 141 0.43 -16.60 -8.91
N LYS A 142 -0.84 -16.51 -9.33
CA LYS A 142 -1.31 -16.93 -10.65
C LYS A 142 -1.17 -15.80 -11.68
N PHE A 143 -0.93 -16.15 -12.94
CA PHE A 143 -0.92 -15.25 -14.07
C PHE A 143 -1.91 -15.75 -15.15
N PRO A 144 -2.70 -14.91 -15.78
CA PRO A 144 -2.81 -13.46 -15.51
C PRO A 144 -3.40 -13.22 -14.12
N TRP A 145 -2.90 -12.19 -13.42
CA TRP A 145 -3.32 -11.86 -12.05
C TRP A 145 -4.57 -10.97 -11.99
N ARG A 146 -4.92 -10.34 -13.11
CA ARG A 146 -5.98 -9.34 -13.15
C ARG A 146 -7.37 -9.99 -13.15
N LEU A 147 -8.24 -9.48 -12.29
CA LEU A 147 -9.68 -9.75 -12.34
C LEU A 147 -10.35 -8.76 -13.28
N GLU A 148 -11.25 -9.25 -14.12
CA GLU A 148 -12.02 -8.44 -15.06
C GLU A 148 -13.45 -8.22 -14.51
N ASN A 149 -14.01 -7.03 -14.76
CA ASN A 149 -15.40 -6.70 -14.41
C ASN A 149 -15.77 -6.93 -12.93
N GLU A 150 -14.81 -6.69 -12.03
CA GLU A 150 -15.01 -6.84 -10.59
C GLU A 150 -16.01 -5.80 -10.06
N LYS A 151 -17.02 -6.25 -9.33
CA LYS A 151 -17.90 -5.36 -8.57
C LYS A 151 -17.18 -4.77 -7.37
N GLU A 152 -17.56 -3.56 -6.94
CA GLU A 152 -16.95 -2.88 -5.81
C GLU A 152 -17.04 -3.70 -4.50
N SER A 153 -18.15 -4.40 -4.28
CA SER A 153 -18.31 -5.29 -3.12
C SER A 153 -17.27 -6.41 -3.07
N LEU A 154 -16.89 -6.98 -4.22
CA LEU A 154 -15.85 -8.00 -4.28
C LEU A 154 -14.46 -7.43 -3.99
N ALA A 155 -14.22 -6.17 -4.39
CA ALA A 155 -13.00 -5.46 -4.01
C ALA A 155 -12.95 -5.23 -2.49
N ASP A 156 -14.07 -4.90 -1.87
CA ASP A 156 -14.16 -4.73 -0.41
C ASP A 156 -13.87 -6.05 0.32
N GLU A 157 -14.46 -7.17 -0.12
CA GLU A 157 -14.20 -8.51 0.43
C GLU A 157 -12.73 -8.91 0.29
N ARG A 158 -12.13 -8.62 -0.87
CA ARG A 158 -10.72 -8.89 -1.17
C ARG A 158 -9.78 -8.09 -0.25
N ILE A 159 -10.12 -6.82 0.02
CA ILE A 159 -9.35 -5.96 0.92
C ILE A 159 -9.54 -6.38 2.37
N SER A 160 -10.76 -6.74 2.79
CA SER A 160 -11.00 -7.28 4.13
C SER A 160 -10.14 -8.53 4.37
N SER A 161 -10.16 -9.49 3.45
CA SER A 161 -9.33 -10.69 3.50
C SER A 161 -7.83 -10.40 3.52
N LEU A 162 -7.37 -9.39 2.78
CA LEU A 162 -5.97 -8.98 2.81
C LEU A 162 -5.57 -8.45 4.19
N ILE A 163 -6.38 -7.56 4.76
CA ILE A 163 -6.10 -6.95 6.07
C ILE A 163 -6.06 -8.02 7.16
N ASP A 164 -7.03 -8.95 7.17
CA ASP A 164 -7.06 -10.06 8.13
C ASP A 164 -5.82 -10.95 8.01
N ASP A 165 -5.44 -11.31 6.78
CA ASP A 165 -4.26 -12.12 6.51
C ASP A 165 -2.97 -11.44 6.98
N LEU A 166 -2.83 -10.13 6.71
CA LEU A 166 -1.67 -9.36 7.14
C LEU A 166 -1.63 -9.20 8.67
N LEU A 167 -2.77 -8.96 9.32
CA LEU A 167 -2.84 -8.89 10.78
C LEU A 167 -2.46 -10.21 11.44
N LEU A 168 -2.87 -11.33 10.85
CA LEU A 168 -2.64 -12.66 11.41
C LEU A 168 -1.24 -13.21 11.13
N ASN A 169 -0.70 -12.99 9.92
CA ASN A 169 0.45 -13.73 9.41
C ASN A 169 1.72 -12.88 9.22
N THR A 170 1.71 -11.62 9.62
CA THR A 170 2.88 -10.73 9.51
C THR A 170 3.12 -9.95 10.79
N GLU A 171 4.33 -9.41 10.93
CA GLU A 171 4.73 -8.58 12.07
C GLU A 171 5.29 -7.23 11.60
N GLY A 172 5.27 -6.24 12.50
CA GLY A 172 5.77 -4.88 12.27
C GLY A 172 4.89 -4.06 11.33
N ASP A 173 5.41 -2.92 10.94
CA ASP A 173 4.72 -1.97 10.07
C ASP A 173 4.65 -2.46 8.62
N ILE A 174 3.62 -2.03 7.91
CA ILE A 174 3.36 -2.41 6.52
C ILE A 174 3.06 -1.15 5.70
N LEU A 175 3.68 -1.05 4.52
CA LEU A 175 3.29 -0.08 3.49
C LEU A 175 2.65 -0.84 2.33
N ILE A 176 1.45 -0.43 1.92
CA ILE A 176 0.72 -1.00 0.79
C ILE A 176 0.58 0.07 -0.30
N VAL A 177 1.20 -0.16 -1.47
CA VAL A 177 1.08 0.75 -2.61
C VAL A 177 0.04 0.21 -3.58
N CYS A 178 -1.07 0.95 -3.72
CA CYS A 178 -2.26 0.52 -4.43
C CYS A 178 -2.90 1.64 -5.28
N HIS A 179 -4.23 1.70 -5.37
CA HIS A 179 -4.97 2.55 -6.31
C HIS A 179 -6.10 3.31 -5.63
N GLY A 180 -6.65 4.32 -6.31
CA GLY A 180 -7.71 5.18 -5.76
C GLY A 180 -8.99 4.42 -5.40
N GLY A 181 -9.44 3.48 -6.24
CA GLY A 181 -10.59 2.61 -5.94
C GLY A 181 -10.34 1.71 -4.73
N ILE A 182 -9.12 1.20 -4.60
CA ILE A 182 -8.72 0.36 -3.46
C ILE A 182 -8.61 1.16 -2.18
N ILE A 183 -8.09 2.39 -2.22
CA ILE A 183 -8.10 3.29 -1.05
C ILE A 183 -9.53 3.48 -0.53
N ASN A 184 -10.53 3.64 -1.41
CA ASN A 184 -11.93 3.71 -0.99
C ASN A 184 -12.40 2.43 -0.31
N SER A 185 -12.01 1.26 -0.81
CA SER A 185 -12.32 -0.04 -0.17
C SER A 185 -11.65 -0.17 1.19
N VAL A 186 -10.39 0.26 1.31
CA VAL A 186 -9.65 0.31 2.59
C VAL A 186 -10.39 1.20 3.60
N VAL A 187 -10.75 2.42 3.22
CA VAL A 187 -11.47 3.34 4.13
C VAL A 187 -12.79 2.74 4.59
N ARG A 188 -13.57 2.14 3.68
CA ARG A 188 -14.83 1.45 4.07
C ARG A 188 -14.57 0.30 5.04
N GLU A 189 -13.54 -0.49 4.80
CA GLU A 189 -13.19 -1.61 5.67
C GLU A 189 -12.71 -1.14 7.05
N MET A 190 -11.85 -0.11 7.10
CA MET A 190 -11.38 0.45 8.36
C MET A 190 -12.52 1.09 9.16
N ASN A 191 -13.51 1.71 8.50
CA ASN A 191 -14.68 2.25 9.17
C ASN A 191 -15.57 1.15 9.74
N LYS A 192 -15.73 0.01 9.05
CA LYS A 192 -16.39 -1.18 9.62
C LYS A 192 -15.69 -1.70 10.89
N ARG A 193 -14.36 -1.51 10.96
CA ARG A 193 -13.51 -1.86 12.12
C ARG A 193 -13.45 -0.76 13.19
N GLY A 194 -14.23 0.32 13.04
CA GLY A 194 -14.39 1.39 14.04
C GLY A 194 -13.45 2.58 13.90
N ALA A 195 -12.83 2.80 12.71
CA ALA A 195 -11.94 3.94 12.51
C ALA A 195 -12.67 5.31 12.45
N ASP A 196 -13.91 5.35 11.95
CA ASP A 196 -14.65 6.60 11.66
C ASP A 196 -13.84 7.59 10.79
N PHE A 197 -13.13 7.06 9.80
CA PHE A 197 -12.29 7.85 8.91
C PHE A 197 -13.16 8.60 7.90
N PRO A 198 -13.04 9.92 7.77
CA PRO A 198 -13.89 10.69 6.87
C PRO A 198 -13.55 10.39 5.41
N ARG A 199 -14.57 10.42 4.55
CA ARG A 199 -14.35 10.32 3.11
C ARG A 199 -13.55 11.53 2.63
N GLN A 200 -12.43 11.26 1.96
CA GLN A 200 -11.53 12.29 1.44
C GLN A 200 -11.27 12.12 -0.05
N LYS A 201 -10.70 13.16 -0.66
CA LYS A 201 -10.23 13.11 -2.04
C LYS A 201 -8.91 12.33 -2.09
N ASN A 202 -8.87 11.23 -2.82
CA ASN A 202 -7.67 10.43 -2.99
C ASN A 202 -6.75 11.04 -4.05
N TYR A 203 -5.88 11.94 -3.64
CA TYR A 203 -4.82 12.46 -4.52
C TYR A 203 -3.83 11.36 -4.91
N ASN A 204 -3.07 11.55 -5.99
CA ASN A 204 -1.96 10.68 -6.31
C ASN A 204 -0.92 10.72 -5.18
N CYS A 205 -0.38 9.58 -4.82
CA CYS A 205 0.47 9.38 -3.64
C CYS A 205 -0.14 9.83 -2.30
N CYS A 206 -1.48 9.96 -2.18
CA CYS A 206 -2.08 10.13 -0.85
C CYS A 206 -1.67 8.94 0.03
N LEU A 207 -1.50 9.20 1.32
CA LEU A 207 -1.06 8.23 2.31
C LEU A 207 -1.99 8.25 3.52
N TYR A 208 -2.61 7.11 3.81
CA TYR A 208 -3.42 6.91 5.00
C TYR A 208 -2.76 5.89 5.92
N SER A 209 -2.76 6.18 7.21
CA SER A 209 -2.22 5.29 8.25
C SER A 209 -3.31 4.81 9.18
N PHE A 210 -3.23 3.53 9.56
CA PHE A 210 -4.09 2.90 10.56
C PHE A 210 -3.21 2.08 11.49
N THR A 211 -3.19 2.47 12.77
CA THR A 211 -2.41 1.79 13.80
C THR A 211 -3.31 0.81 14.55
N PHE A 212 -2.84 -0.41 14.66
CA PHE A 212 -3.53 -1.51 15.33
C PHE A 212 -2.81 -1.85 16.63
N ASP A 213 -3.59 -2.17 17.65
CA ASP A 213 -3.12 -2.93 18.79
C ASP A 213 -2.90 -4.38 18.37
N SER A 214 -1.67 -4.88 18.46
CA SER A 214 -1.31 -6.21 17.94
C SER A 214 -1.95 -7.36 18.70
N ALA A 215 -2.36 -7.16 19.97
CA ALA A 215 -3.00 -8.20 20.77
C ALA A 215 -4.48 -8.34 20.45
N THR A 216 -5.16 -7.24 20.14
CA THR A 216 -6.61 -7.21 19.91
C THR A 216 -7.01 -7.00 18.46
N SER A 217 -6.07 -6.65 17.58
CA SER A 217 -6.29 -6.25 16.18
C SER A 217 -7.28 -5.08 16.04
N LYS A 218 -7.50 -4.30 17.10
CA LYS A 218 -8.35 -3.11 17.07
C LYS A 218 -7.55 -1.91 16.56
N ILE A 219 -8.23 -1.04 15.81
CA ILE A 219 -7.66 0.23 15.38
C ILE A 219 -7.66 1.17 16.59
N ILE A 220 -6.48 1.72 16.91
CA ILE A 220 -6.27 2.65 18.03
C ILE A 220 -5.94 4.05 17.55
N LYS A 221 -5.47 4.20 16.30
CA LYS A 221 -5.15 5.49 15.69
C LYS A 221 -5.31 5.40 14.17
N PHE A 222 -5.70 6.50 13.55
CA PHE A 222 -5.71 6.65 12.10
C PHE A 222 -5.44 8.10 11.69
N ALA A 223 -4.87 8.31 10.49
CA ALA A 223 -4.60 9.64 9.97
C ALA A 223 -4.54 9.68 8.43
N ASP A 224 -4.84 10.85 7.86
CA ASP A 224 -4.38 11.24 6.53
C ASP A 224 -3.02 11.92 6.66
N GLU A 225 -1.99 11.22 6.22
CA GLU A 225 -0.59 11.68 6.31
C GLU A 225 -0.17 12.53 5.10
N THR A 226 -1.03 12.68 4.11
CA THR A 226 -0.68 13.28 2.81
C THR A 226 -0.10 14.68 2.95
N SER A 227 -0.71 15.51 3.79
CA SER A 227 -0.26 16.90 4.00
C SER A 227 1.05 17.02 4.77
N ASN A 228 1.48 15.95 5.43
CA ASN A 228 2.71 15.92 6.23
C ASN A 228 3.98 15.85 5.37
N PHE A 229 3.84 15.45 4.11
CA PHE A 229 5.01 15.27 3.24
C PHE A 229 4.85 15.79 1.82
N MET A 230 3.61 15.92 1.32
CA MET A 230 3.38 16.31 -0.07
C MET A 230 3.20 17.82 -0.19
N PRO A 231 4.06 18.52 -0.93
CA PRO A 231 3.86 19.93 -1.28
C PRO A 231 2.56 20.12 -2.07
N LYS A 232 1.87 21.24 -1.85
CA LYS A 232 0.57 21.51 -2.48
C LYS A 232 0.60 21.53 -4.01
N ASP A 233 1.70 21.96 -4.61
CA ASP A 233 1.93 21.98 -6.06
C ASP A 233 2.07 20.59 -6.68
N LEU A 234 2.32 19.56 -5.85
CA LEU A 234 2.34 18.16 -6.26
C LEU A 234 0.98 17.46 -6.13
N TYR A 235 -0.05 18.10 -5.57
CA TYR A 235 -1.38 17.47 -5.49
C TYR A 235 -1.99 17.30 -6.88
N THR A 236 -2.29 16.06 -7.25
CA THR A 236 -2.98 15.71 -8.51
C THR A 236 -3.97 14.57 -8.27
N ASP A 237 -5.01 14.48 -9.09
CA ASP A 237 -6.03 13.43 -8.96
C ASP A 237 -6.26 12.59 -10.24
N ASN A 238 -5.42 12.75 -11.24
CA ASN A 238 -5.53 12.18 -12.60
C ASN A 238 -6.73 12.67 -13.44
N LEU A 239 -7.59 13.54 -12.93
CA LEU A 239 -8.77 13.97 -13.66
C LEU A 239 -8.61 15.38 -14.27
N THR A 240 -7.69 16.19 -13.79
CA THR A 240 -7.71 17.63 -14.02
C THR A 240 -6.40 18.27 -14.49
N GLU A 241 -5.26 17.56 -14.48
CA GLU A 241 -3.98 18.23 -14.71
C GLU A 241 -3.08 17.50 -15.72
N PHE A 242 -2.97 18.12 -16.86
CA PHE A 242 -1.89 17.94 -17.84
C PHE A 242 -1.27 19.29 -18.14
#